data_192b6cb0c13cbf248244d86f85a631f1
#
_entry.id   192b6cb0c13cbf248244d86f85a631f1
#
_cell.length_a   1.000
_cell.length_b   1.000
_cell.length_c   1.000
_cell.angle_alpha   90.00
_cell.angle_beta   90.00
_cell.angle_gamma   90.00
#
_symmetry.space_group_name_H-M   'P 1'
#
loop_
_entity.id
_entity.type
_entity.pdbx_description
1 polymer ?
#
loop_
_entity_poly.entity_id
_entity_poly.type
_entity_poly.pdbx_seq_one_letter_code
_entity_poly.pdbx_strand_id
1 'polypeptide(L)'
;RDCLLSRGLGDVYKRQPEKKATITTYIKEMYPDYQDPFNRPLVIICPGGGYDHHSPREGEAVAVKMLELGYNAVVLRYSLAPYIYPTQVYEAAYTVKWVRDHAKEWDVNPDRIILAGFSAGGHLAACLGTMWSGDMVASFAKKYLGCDKEYVRPDGLLLGYPVITSGKDAHRASFVKLLGENYEKYID
;
A
#
# COMPACT_ATOMS: atom_id res chain seq x y z
N ARG A 1 13.66 8.25 -4.92
CA ARG A 1 13.02 8.84 -6.13
C ARG A 1 11.53 8.59 -6.01
N ASP A 2 10.73 9.68 -6.05
CA ASP A 2 9.27 9.57 -6.03
C ASP A 2 8.79 9.11 -7.40
N CYS A 3 8.19 7.92 -7.45
CA CYS A 3 7.52 7.44 -8.66
C CYS A 3 6.03 7.78 -8.56
N LEU A 4 5.56 8.60 -9.50
CA LEU A 4 4.14 8.91 -9.62
C LEU A 4 3.39 7.70 -10.19
N LEU A 5 2.45 7.15 -9.45
CA LEU A 5 1.55 6.05 -9.85
C LEU A 5 0.60 6.40 -11.02
N SER A 6 0.94 7.43 -11.80
CA SER A 6 0.02 8.06 -12.74
C SER A 6 -0.30 7.27 -14.02
N ARG A 7 0.49 6.25 -14.38
CA ARG A 7 0.32 5.57 -15.68
C ARG A 7 -0.71 4.43 -15.68
N GLY A 8 -0.98 3.79 -14.53
CA GLY A 8 -1.95 2.70 -14.46
C GLY A 8 -3.32 3.10 -13.92
N LEU A 9 -3.43 4.28 -13.29
CA LEU A 9 -4.64 4.77 -12.62
C LEU A 9 -5.19 6.06 -13.25
N GLY A 10 -4.83 6.36 -14.49
CA GLY A 10 -5.13 7.63 -15.16
C GLY A 10 -6.60 8.06 -15.12
N ASP A 11 -7.54 7.12 -15.14
CA ASP A 11 -8.97 7.40 -15.07
C ASP A 11 -9.46 7.72 -13.66
N VAL A 12 -8.75 7.22 -12.63
CA VAL A 12 -9.07 7.49 -11.21
C VAL A 12 -8.63 8.89 -10.80
N TYR A 13 -7.62 9.46 -11.45
CA TYR A 13 -6.96 10.72 -11.05
C TYR A 13 -7.43 11.98 -11.80
N LYS A 14 -8.48 11.91 -12.59
CA LYS A 14 -8.88 13.03 -13.50
C LYS A 14 -9.20 14.37 -12.82
N ARG A 15 -9.28 14.45 -11.49
CA ARG A 15 -9.83 15.66 -10.84
C ARG A 15 -8.94 16.42 -9.84
N GLN A 16 -7.85 15.87 -9.31
CA GLN A 16 -6.97 16.63 -8.37
C GLN A 16 -5.52 16.11 -8.33
N PRO A 17 -4.55 16.84 -8.92
CA PRO A 17 -3.15 16.37 -9.01
C PRO A 17 -2.37 16.37 -7.68
N GLU A 18 -2.77 17.15 -6.68
CA GLU A 18 -1.95 17.46 -5.51
C GLU A 18 -1.98 16.39 -4.38
N LYS A 19 -2.95 15.46 -4.42
CA LYS A 19 -3.14 14.42 -3.39
C LYS A 19 -3.07 13.00 -3.95
N LYS A 20 -2.37 12.80 -5.04
CA LYS A 20 -2.15 11.50 -5.65
C LYS A 20 -1.19 10.64 -4.83
N ALA A 21 -1.37 9.32 -4.91
CA ALA A 21 -0.45 8.40 -4.30
C ALA A 21 0.99 8.55 -4.82
N THR A 22 1.94 8.43 -3.93
CA THR A 22 3.37 8.40 -4.24
C THR A 22 4.06 7.23 -3.55
N ILE A 23 5.13 6.74 -4.16
CA ILE A 23 5.97 5.67 -3.61
C ILE A 23 7.38 6.22 -3.39
N THR A 24 7.90 6.05 -2.18
CA THR A 24 9.30 6.31 -1.85
C THR A 24 10.01 5.00 -1.57
N THR A 25 11.10 4.72 -2.28
CA THR A 25 11.85 3.48 -2.17
C THR A 25 13.04 3.62 -1.22
N TYR A 26 13.28 2.59 -0.44
CA TYR A 26 14.42 2.40 0.47
C TYR A 26 15.02 1.03 0.14
N ILE A 27 15.90 1.01 -0.86
CA ILE A 27 16.50 -0.21 -1.39
C ILE A 27 17.99 -0.21 -1.06
N LYS A 28 18.46 -1.30 -0.45
CA LYS A 28 19.90 -1.49 -0.20
C LYS A 28 20.62 -1.68 -1.52
N GLU A 29 21.71 -0.95 -1.67
CA GLU A 29 22.62 -1.12 -2.79
C GLU A 29 23.25 -2.53 -2.77
N MET A 30 23.33 -3.13 -3.95
CA MET A 30 24.00 -4.40 -4.15
C MET A 30 25.44 -4.16 -4.53
N TYR A 31 26.35 -4.80 -3.80
CA TYR A 31 27.76 -4.81 -4.14
C TYR A 31 28.10 -6.11 -4.87
N PRO A 32 28.75 -6.07 -6.06
CA PRO A 32 29.07 -7.27 -6.86
C PRO A 32 29.90 -8.32 -6.12
N ASP A 33 30.67 -7.88 -5.11
CA ASP A 33 31.56 -8.75 -4.33
C ASP A 33 30.82 -9.53 -3.22
N TYR A 34 29.56 -9.22 -2.97
CA TYR A 34 28.73 -9.96 -2.01
C TYR A 34 28.19 -11.22 -2.69
N GLN A 35 28.70 -12.37 -2.28
CA GLN A 35 28.30 -13.68 -2.83
C GLN A 35 26.95 -14.20 -2.32
N ASP A 36 26.21 -13.42 -1.54
CA ASP A 36 24.92 -13.84 -1.02
C ASP A 36 23.81 -13.42 -2.03
N PRO A 37 23.15 -14.37 -2.68
CA PRO A 37 21.96 -14.06 -3.46
C PRO A 37 20.87 -13.63 -2.47
N PHE A 38 20.77 -12.35 -2.25
CA PHE A 38 20.09 -11.77 -1.10
C PHE A 38 18.62 -12.04 -1.06
N ASN A 39 17.98 -12.19 -2.18
CA ASN A 39 16.58 -12.60 -2.19
C ASN A 39 15.80 -12.02 -0.97
N ARG A 40 16.02 -10.72 -0.72
CA ARG A 40 15.58 -10.04 0.50
C ARG A 40 14.07 -9.87 0.52
N PRO A 41 13.42 -10.02 1.65
CA PRO A 41 12.03 -9.62 1.76
C PRO A 41 11.90 -8.09 1.64
N LEU A 42 10.74 -7.64 1.15
CA LEU A 42 10.43 -6.22 1.08
C LEU A 42 9.16 -5.91 1.85
N VAL A 43 9.19 -4.79 2.57
CA VAL A 43 8.04 -4.28 3.33
C VAL A 43 7.48 -3.04 2.65
N ILE A 44 6.22 -3.11 2.21
CA ILE A 44 5.46 -1.95 1.76
C ILE A 44 4.78 -1.35 2.99
N ILE A 45 5.07 -0.10 3.30
CA ILE A 45 4.62 0.59 4.50
C ILE A 45 3.53 1.59 4.13
N CYS A 46 2.35 1.44 4.74
CA CYS A 46 1.21 2.34 4.64
C CYS A 46 1.08 3.13 5.95
N PRO A 47 1.50 4.40 5.99
CA PRO A 47 1.36 5.23 7.19
C PRO A 47 -0.10 5.46 7.57
N GLY A 48 -0.39 5.67 8.86
CA GLY A 48 -1.69 6.13 9.34
C GLY A 48 -1.92 7.62 9.09
N GLY A 49 -2.96 8.13 9.70
CA GLY A 49 -3.37 9.55 9.62
C GLY A 49 -4.83 9.76 9.22
N GLY A 50 -5.68 8.76 9.49
CA GLY A 50 -7.13 8.89 9.38
C GLY A 50 -7.67 9.11 7.96
N TYR A 51 -6.91 8.79 6.91
CA TYR A 51 -7.22 9.11 5.52
C TYR A 51 -7.28 10.62 5.21
N ASP A 52 -6.80 11.44 6.12
CA ASP A 52 -6.76 12.89 6.02
C ASP A 52 -5.34 13.43 5.76
N HIS A 53 -4.35 12.81 6.38
CA HIS A 53 -2.93 13.08 6.22
C HIS A 53 -2.12 11.78 6.35
N HIS A 54 -0.79 11.85 6.18
CA HIS A 54 0.11 10.76 6.47
C HIS A 54 0.96 11.08 7.71
N SER A 55 0.97 10.15 8.67
CA SER A 55 1.80 10.25 9.87
C SER A 55 3.29 10.15 9.46
N PRO A 56 4.12 11.18 9.69
CA PRO A 56 5.53 11.13 9.32
C PRO A 56 6.32 10.11 10.13
N ARG A 57 5.86 9.78 11.34
CA ARG A 57 6.50 8.79 12.22
C ARG A 57 6.33 7.34 11.75
N GLU A 58 5.33 7.07 10.92
CA GLU A 58 4.96 5.73 10.45
C GLU A 58 5.38 5.47 9.01
N GLY A 59 6.15 6.37 8.42
CA GLY A 59 6.69 6.26 7.08
C GLY A 59 8.19 5.98 7.06
N GLU A 60 8.99 7.01 6.83
CA GLU A 60 10.45 6.90 6.68
C GLU A 60 11.14 6.27 7.89
N ALA A 61 10.75 6.63 9.11
CA ALA A 61 11.35 6.07 10.32
C ALA A 61 11.19 4.53 10.39
N VAL A 62 10.04 4.02 9.96
CA VAL A 62 9.79 2.59 9.87
C VAL A 62 10.63 1.98 8.73
N ALA A 63 10.69 2.63 7.56
CA ALA A 63 11.49 2.14 6.44
C ALA A 63 12.97 2.00 6.79
N VAL A 64 13.54 3.01 7.46
CA VAL A 64 14.93 2.97 7.94
C VAL A 64 15.14 1.81 8.92
N LYS A 65 14.18 1.58 9.84
CA LYS A 65 14.25 0.44 10.76
C LYS A 65 14.19 -0.90 10.04
N MET A 66 13.37 -1.01 8.99
CA MET A 66 13.33 -2.24 8.17
C MET A 66 14.64 -2.48 7.44
N LEU A 67 15.28 -1.43 6.91
CA LEU A 67 16.61 -1.55 6.32
C LEU A 67 17.65 -2.05 7.32
N GLU A 68 17.63 -1.56 8.56
CA GLU A 68 18.50 -2.02 9.64
C GLU A 68 18.33 -3.53 9.90
N LEU A 69 17.08 -4.00 9.84
CA LEU A 69 16.73 -5.41 10.03
C LEU A 69 17.01 -6.30 8.80
N GLY A 70 17.54 -5.75 7.72
CA GLY A 70 17.90 -6.52 6.53
C GLY A 70 16.81 -6.59 5.45
N TYR A 71 15.68 -5.93 5.63
CA TYR A 71 14.62 -5.82 4.63
C TYR A 71 14.89 -4.67 3.67
N ASN A 72 14.39 -4.74 2.45
CA ASN A 72 14.12 -3.57 1.65
C ASN A 72 12.75 -2.98 2.05
N ALA A 73 12.53 -1.70 1.78
CA ALA A 73 11.27 -1.06 2.14
C ALA A 73 10.77 -0.09 1.06
N VAL A 74 9.47 0.08 1.04
CA VAL A 74 8.76 1.05 0.21
C VAL A 74 7.72 1.74 1.09
N VAL A 75 7.67 3.06 1.07
CA VAL A 75 6.59 3.83 1.72
C VAL A 75 5.56 4.23 0.68
N LEU A 76 4.36 3.70 0.80
CA LEU A 76 3.20 4.10 0.01
C LEU A 76 2.46 5.22 0.73
N ARG A 77 2.57 6.43 0.20
CA ARG A 77 1.66 7.54 0.56
C ARG A 77 0.46 7.46 -0.36
N TYR A 78 -0.56 6.72 0.08
CA TYR A 78 -1.81 6.51 -0.67
C TYR A 78 -2.63 7.79 -0.76
N SER A 79 -3.56 7.88 -1.71
CA SER A 79 -4.43 9.03 -1.89
C SER A 79 -5.30 9.28 -0.66
N LEU A 80 -5.40 10.55 -0.29
CA LEU A 80 -6.18 11.03 0.85
C LEU A 80 -7.49 11.67 0.39
N ALA A 81 -8.38 12.00 1.32
CA ALA A 81 -9.58 12.74 1.00
C ALA A 81 -9.25 13.99 0.12
N PRO A 82 -9.99 14.26 -0.96
CA PRO A 82 -11.33 13.75 -1.28
C PRO A 82 -11.37 12.44 -2.09
N TYR A 83 -10.25 11.75 -2.31
CA TYR A 83 -10.30 10.43 -2.91
C TYR A 83 -10.89 9.43 -1.92
N ILE A 84 -11.86 8.64 -2.36
CA ILE A 84 -12.60 7.70 -1.53
C ILE A 84 -12.30 6.26 -1.91
N TYR A 85 -12.72 5.34 -1.03
CA TYR A 85 -12.72 3.91 -1.32
C TYR A 85 -13.42 3.61 -2.67
N PRO A 86 -12.87 2.70 -3.50
CA PRO A 86 -11.75 1.79 -3.22
C PRO A 86 -10.38 2.27 -3.75
N THR A 87 -10.20 3.56 -4.05
CA THR A 87 -8.98 4.10 -4.66
C THR A 87 -7.71 3.63 -3.95
N GLN A 88 -7.67 3.74 -2.64
CA GLN A 88 -6.50 3.40 -1.82
C GLN A 88 -6.16 1.91 -1.90
N VAL A 89 -7.18 1.03 -1.98
CA VAL A 89 -6.97 -0.42 -2.14
C VAL A 89 -6.35 -0.73 -3.49
N TYR A 90 -6.77 -0.06 -4.55
CA TYR A 90 -6.20 -0.20 -5.89
C TYR A 90 -4.75 0.29 -5.94
N GLU A 91 -4.42 1.36 -5.24
CA GLU A 91 -3.06 1.87 -5.12
C GLU A 91 -2.15 0.90 -4.37
N ALA A 92 -2.64 0.29 -3.31
CA ALA A 92 -1.91 -0.75 -2.58
C ALA A 92 -1.69 -1.99 -3.45
N ALA A 93 -2.71 -2.45 -4.18
CA ALA A 93 -2.62 -3.57 -5.12
C ALA A 93 -1.60 -3.29 -6.25
N TYR A 94 -1.65 -2.08 -6.82
CA TYR A 94 -0.67 -1.63 -7.81
C TYR A 94 0.74 -1.62 -7.21
N THR A 95 0.92 -1.16 -5.98
CA THR A 95 2.23 -1.10 -5.33
C THR A 95 2.82 -2.50 -5.12
N VAL A 96 2.01 -3.48 -4.71
CA VAL A 96 2.45 -4.89 -4.63
C VAL A 96 2.94 -5.40 -5.98
N LYS A 97 2.14 -5.19 -7.04
CA LYS A 97 2.56 -5.53 -8.41
C LYS A 97 3.85 -4.83 -8.81
N TRP A 98 3.91 -3.53 -8.60
CA TRP A 98 5.06 -2.72 -8.98
C TRP A 98 6.36 -3.18 -8.29
N VAL A 99 6.29 -3.56 -7.02
CA VAL A 99 7.43 -4.15 -6.30
C VAL A 99 7.82 -5.50 -6.93
N ARG A 100 6.86 -6.36 -7.27
CA ARG A 100 7.14 -7.64 -7.95
C ARG A 100 7.80 -7.46 -9.31
N ASP A 101 7.35 -6.48 -10.08
CA ASP A 101 7.92 -6.17 -11.40
C ASP A 101 9.41 -5.75 -11.29
N HIS A 102 9.79 -5.08 -10.18
CA HIS A 102 11.17 -4.62 -9.93
C HIS A 102 11.97 -5.58 -9.04
N ALA A 103 11.40 -6.71 -8.65
CA ALA A 103 12.02 -7.61 -7.68
C ALA A 103 13.43 -8.05 -8.07
N LYS A 104 13.63 -8.37 -9.35
CA LYS A 104 14.95 -8.75 -9.89
C LYS A 104 15.95 -7.59 -9.86
N GLU A 105 15.52 -6.38 -10.21
CA GLU A 105 16.36 -5.18 -10.21
C GLU A 105 16.83 -4.82 -8.79
N TRP A 106 15.96 -5.03 -7.80
CA TRP A 106 16.21 -4.66 -6.41
C TRP A 106 16.69 -5.80 -5.54
N ASP A 107 16.94 -6.97 -6.12
CA ASP A 107 17.30 -8.19 -5.39
C ASP A 107 16.30 -8.50 -4.25
N VAL A 108 15.03 -8.40 -4.58
CA VAL A 108 13.90 -8.71 -3.69
C VAL A 108 13.34 -10.08 -4.03
N ASN A 109 12.98 -10.83 -3.01
CA ASN A 109 12.21 -12.06 -3.20
C ASN A 109 10.76 -11.70 -3.56
N PRO A 110 10.28 -12.02 -4.78
CA PRO A 110 8.92 -11.70 -5.20
C PRO A 110 7.83 -12.42 -4.39
N ASP A 111 8.20 -13.48 -3.66
CA ASP A 111 7.30 -14.27 -2.80
C ASP A 111 7.42 -13.88 -1.32
N ARG A 112 8.07 -12.76 -1.01
CA ARG A 112 8.25 -12.21 0.34
C ARG A 112 7.98 -10.71 0.39
N ILE A 113 6.85 -10.29 -0.15
CA ILE A 113 6.37 -8.90 -0.12
C ILE A 113 5.35 -8.76 1.01
N ILE A 114 5.74 -8.05 2.06
CA ILE A 114 4.92 -7.83 3.25
C ILE A 114 4.25 -6.46 3.13
N LEU A 115 2.93 -6.42 3.36
CA LEU A 115 2.20 -5.17 3.44
C LEU A 115 2.03 -4.78 4.92
N ALA A 116 2.69 -3.72 5.32
CA ALA A 116 2.65 -3.17 6.67
C ALA A 116 1.80 -1.91 6.71
N GLY A 117 1.00 -1.73 7.75
CA GLY A 117 0.21 -0.52 7.91
C GLY A 117 -0.13 -0.20 9.36
N PHE A 118 -0.30 1.10 9.63
CA PHE A 118 -0.56 1.64 10.96
C PHE A 118 -1.87 2.42 10.94
N SER A 119 -2.71 2.24 11.97
CA SER A 119 -4.00 2.97 12.09
C SER A 119 -4.83 2.86 10.81
N ALA A 120 -5.13 3.97 10.13
CA ALA A 120 -5.81 3.99 8.82
C ALA A 120 -5.02 3.23 7.73
N GLY A 121 -3.69 3.33 7.71
CA GLY A 121 -2.84 2.52 6.83
C GLY A 121 -2.89 1.04 7.17
N GLY A 122 -3.07 0.69 8.44
CA GLY A 122 -3.34 -0.68 8.90
C GLY A 122 -4.67 -1.22 8.39
N HIS A 123 -5.71 -0.38 8.37
CA HIS A 123 -6.99 -0.70 7.73
C HIS A 123 -6.79 -0.97 6.23
N LEU A 124 -6.08 -0.09 5.52
CA LEU A 124 -5.78 -0.29 4.10
C LEU A 124 -5.05 -1.61 3.83
N ALA A 125 -4.02 -1.92 4.63
CA ALA A 125 -3.28 -3.16 4.51
C ALA A 125 -4.17 -4.39 4.78
N ALA A 126 -5.04 -4.32 5.79
CA ALA A 126 -6.01 -5.38 6.09
C ALA A 126 -7.02 -5.55 4.96
N CYS A 127 -7.54 -4.45 4.39
CA CYS A 127 -8.46 -4.50 3.25
C CYS A 127 -7.84 -5.25 2.06
N LEU A 128 -6.66 -4.86 1.60
CA LEU A 128 -6.03 -5.58 0.49
C LEU A 128 -5.72 -7.03 0.88
N GLY A 129 -5.20 -7.28 2.07
CA GLY A 129 -4.83 -8.61 2.53
C GLY A 129 -5.99 -9.59 2.63
N THR A 130 -7.21 -9.10 2.84
CA THR A 130 -8.43 -9.94 2.92
C THR A 130 -9.25 -9.94 1.63
N MET A 131 -9.12 -8.89 0.80
CA MET A 131 -9.97 -8.68 -0.38
C MET A 131 -9.25 -8.91 -1.71
N TRP A 132 -7.97 -9.25 -1.73
CA TRP A 132 -7.18 -9.43 -2.96
C TRP A 132 -7.80 -10.43 -3.94
N SER A 133 -8.48 -11.47 -3.44
CA SER A 133 -9.12 -12.51 -4.26
C SER A 133 -10.56 -12.20 -4.66
N GLY A 134 -11.16 -11.14 -4.08
CA GLY A 134 -12.52 -10.74 -4.39
C GLY A 134 -12.64 -10.05 -5.76
N ASP A 135 -13.86 -10.07 -6.31
CA ASP A 135 -14.15 -9.59 -7.68
C ASP A 135 -13.67 -8.16 -7.94
N MET A 136 -13.74 -7.29 -6.95
CA MET A 136 -13.32 -5.90 -7.06
C MET A 136 -11.82 -5.78 -7.40
N VAL A 137 -10.96 -6.41 -6.61
CA VAL A 137 -9.50 -6.37 -6.81
C VAL A 137 -9.10 -7.22 -8.00
N ALA A 138 -9.69 -8.41 -8.17
CA ALA A 138 -9.42 -9.30 -9.28
C ALA A 138 -9.74 -8.63 -10.64
N SER A 139 -10.90 -7.97 -10.76
CA SER A 139 -11.28 -7.23 -11.95
C SER A 139 -10.36 -6.04 -12.22
N PHE A 140 -9.95 -5.33 -11.18
CA PHE A 140 -8.99 -4.24 -11.29
C PHE A 140 -7.63 -4.75 -11.78
N ALA A 141 -7.09 -5.81 -11.18
CA ALA A 141 -5.82 -6.40 -11.57
C ALA A 141 -5.82 -6.83 -13.04
N LYS A 142 -6.86 -7.54 -13.46
CA LYS A 142 -6.99 -8.01 -14.85
C LYS A 142 -7.17 -6.87 -15.85
N LYS A 143 -8.06 -5.92 -15.56
CA LYS A 143 -8.46 -4.87 -16.52
C LYS A 143 -7.42 -3.75 -16.63
N TYR A 144 -6.85 -3.32 -15.51
CA TYR A 144 -6.01 -2.13 -15.46
C TYR A 144 -4.53 -2.44 -15.25
N LEU A 145 -4.20 -3.57 -14.62
CA LEU A 145 -2.81 -3.96 -14.36
C LEU A 145 -2.30 -5.05 -15.30
N GLY A 146 -3.19 -5.72 -16.05
CA GLY A 146 -2.82 -6.76 -17.00
C GLY A 146 -2.25 -8.02 -16.34
N CYS A 147 -2.64 -8.31 -15.09
CA CYS A 147 -2.17 -9.46 -14.35
C CYS A 147 -3.31 -10.18 -13.61
N ASP A 148 -3.04 -11.41 -13.17
CA ASP A 148 -3.96 -12.16 -12.32
C ASP A 148 -3.95 -11.62 -10.87
N LYS A 149 -5.01 -11.90 -10.14
CA LYS A 149 -5.20 -11.41 -8.76
C LYS A 149 -4.11 -11.88 -7.79
N GLU A 150 -3.53 -13.05 -8.03
CA GLU A 150 -2.42 -13.60 -7.25
C GLU A 150 -1.19 -12.69 -7.30
N TYR A 151 -1.01 -11.98 -8.40
CA TYR A 151 0.13 -11.08 -8.59
C TYR A 151 0.05 -9.79 -7.77
N VAL A 152 -1.13 -9.44 -7.26
CA VAL A 152 -1.35 -8.29 -6.37
C VAL A 152 -1.56 -8.69 -4.91
N ARG A 153 -1.47 -9.99 -4.60
CA ARG A 153 -1.59 -10.52 -3.24
C ARG A 153 -0.34 -10.20 -2.43
N PRO A 154 -0.42 -9.56 -1.26
CA PRO A 154 0.70 -9.51 -0.33
C PRO A 154 0.97 -10.90 0.26
N ASP A 155 2.25 -11.23 0.48
CA ASP A 155 2.66 -12.53 1.02
C ASP A 155 2.58 -12.56 2.56
N GLY A 156 2.52 -11.38 3.19
CA GLY A 156 2.33 -11.24 4.63
C GLY A 156 1.74 -9.88 4.99
N LEU A 157 1.17 -9.79 6.19
CA LEU A 157 0.63 -8.57 6.77
C LEU A 157 1.32 -8.24 8.09
N LEU A 158 1.62 -6.95 8.30
CA LEU A 158 2.03 -6.41 9.59
C LEU A 158 1.09 -5.26 9.93
N LEU A 159 0.24 -5.46 10.93
CA LEU A 159 -0.82 -4.51 11.29
C LEU A 159 -0.53 -3.87 12.65
N GLY A 160 -0.20 -2.58 12.66
CA GLY A 160 -0.03 -1.77 13.85
C GLY A 160 -1.32 -1.02 14.19
N TYR A 161 -1.96 -1.36 15.31
CA TYR A 161 -3.19 -0.69 15.81
C TYR A 161 -4.18 -0.28 14.70
N PRO A 162 -4.57 -1.20 13.80
CA PRO A 162 -5.38 -0.88 12.64
C PRO A 162 -6.78 -0.40 13.03
N VAL A 163 -7.33 0.53 12.25
CA VAL A 163 -8.76 0.90 12.33
C VAL A 163 -9.56 -0.21 11.66
N ILE A 164 -9.95 -1.25 12.44
CA ILE A 164 -10.45 -2.51 11.87
C ILE A 164 -11.98 -2.66 11.93
N THR A 165 -12.68 -1.81 12.68
CA THR A 165 -14.14 -1.89 12.84
C THR A 165 -14.81 -0.61 12.41
N SER A 166 -15.98 -0.72 11.78
CA SER A 166 -16.91 0.37 11.48
C SER A 166 -18.02 0.52 12.51
N GLY A 167 -18.14 -0.42 13.47
CA GLY A 167 -19.19 -0.45 14.50
C GLY A 167 -19.09 0.67 15.56
N LYS A 168 -19.71 0.45 16.71
CA LYS A 168 -19.83 1.46 17.80
C LYS A 168 -18.49 2.01 18.30
N ASP A 169 -17.45 1.19 18.27
CA ASP A 169 -16.10 1.53 18.74
C ASP A 169 -15.17 2.02 17.60
N ALA A 170 -15.74 2.33 16.43
CA ALA A 170 -15.00 2.77 15.26
C ALA A 170 -14.34 4.13 15.44
N HIS A 171 -13.18 4.30 14.85
CA HIS A 171 -12.62 5.64 14.63
C HIS A 171 -13.35 6.33 13.47
N ARG A 172 -14.55 6.85 13.75
CA ARG A 172 -15.50 7.40 12.77
C ARG A 172 -14.88 8.41 11.81
N ALA A 173 -14.00 9.28 12.30
CA ALA A 173 -13.35 10.29 11.47
C ALA A 173 -12.59 9.68 10.27
N SER A 174 -11.92 8.53 10.46
CA SER A 174 -11.25 7.81 9.37
C SER A 174 -12.24 7.32 8.31
N PHE A 175 -13.38 6.77 8.73
CA PHE A 175 -14.38 6.25 7.78
C PHE A 175 -15.09 7.37 7.02
N VAL A 176 -15.37 8.50 7.68
CA VAL A 176 -15.92 9.69 6.99
C VAL A 176 -14.97 10.17 5.88
N LYS A 177 -13.67 10.21 6.14
CA LYS A 177 -12.67 10.60 5.13
C LYS A 177 -12.52 9.55 4.02
N LEU A 178 -12.60 8.26 4.36
CA LEU A 178 -12.48 7.16 3.40
C LEU A 178 -13.70 7.04 2.49
N LEU A 179 -14.91 7.22 3.02
CA LEU A 179 -16.18 6.94 2.32
C LEU A 179 -16.86 8.20 1.78
N GLY A 180 -16.46 9.39 2.28
CA GLY A 180 -17.04 10.65 1.86
C GLY A 180 -18.56 10.70 2.10
N GLU A 181 -19.31 11.18 1.10
CA GLU A 181 -20.79 11.27 1.17
C GLU A 181 -21.51 9.91 1.29
N ASN A 182 -20.78 8.82 1.04
CA ASN A 182 -21.33 7.47 1.15
C ASN A 182 -21.17 6.87 2.56
N TYR A 183 -20.65 7.64 3.51
CA TYR A 183 -20.35 7.15 4.85
C TYR A 183 -21.54 6.42 5.50
N GLU A 184 -22.73 7.02 5.52
CA GLU A 184 -23.92 6.45 6.16
C GLU A 184 -24.46 5.18 5.51
N LYS A 185 -24.09 4.91 4.24
CA LYS A 185 -24.52 3.69 3.54
C LYS A 185 -23.71 2.45 3.89
N TYR A 186 -22.54 2.63 4.50
CA TYR A 186 -21.56 1.57 4.76
C TYR A 186 -21.26 1.37 6.24
N ILE A 187 -22.00 2.04 7.10
CA ILE A 187 -21.89 1.91 8.56
C ILE A 187 -23.18 1.30 9.08
N ASP A 188 -23.06 0.10 9.56
CA ASP A 188 -24.05 -0.59 10.38
C ASP A 188 -23.55 -0.75 11.82
#